data_5036beafb13860240fc77006f9a23388
#
_entry.id   5036beafb13860240fc77006f9a23388
#
_cell.length_a   1.000
_cell.length_b   1.000
_cell.length_c   1.000
_cell.angle_alpha   90.00
_cell.angle_beta   90.00
_cell.angle_gamma   90.00
#
_symmetry.space_group_name_H-M   'P 1'
#
loop_
_entity.id
_entity.type
_entity.pdbx_description
1 polymer ?
#
loop_
_entity_poly.entity_id
_entity_poly.type
_entity_poly.pdbx_seq_one_letter_code
_entity_poly.pdbx_strand_id
1 'polypeptide(L)'
;ILLPFQMKSKKSMVRMSRMSGKMQEIQKKYANNQLKMQEEMQKFYQEEGFNPMSGCLWSFLPLPILMALYYIIREPIVYFMNFGGKDAGLAVVNAARSLIEGAGIEIVASPGYEQIAISNIINSQFPDFIAEHPGWVNIDYHFLGIDLIQTPWSAVSSLSTGITLAAVGLILIPI
;
A
#
# COMPACT_ATOMS: atom_id res chain seq x y z
N ILE A 1 9.99 -5.70 13.39
CA ILE A 1 8.86 -5.04 14.10
C ILE A 1 7.56 -5.84 13.93
N LEU A 2 7.31 -6.49 12.78
CA LEU A 2 6.08 -7.26 12.50
C LEU A 2 6.03 -8.66 13.19
N LEU A 3 7.18 -9.24 13.51
CA LEU A 3 7.29 -10.60 14.10
C LEU A 3 6.49 -10.79 15.41
N PRO A 4 6.57 -9.90 16.43
CA PRO A 4 5.82 -10.11 17.66
C PRO A 4 4.30 -10.02 17.47
N PHE A 5 3.85 -9.29 16.46
CA PHE A 5 2.44 -9.18 16.11
C PHE A 5 1.90 -10.47 15.48
N GLN A 6 2.65 -11.07 14.58
CA GLN A 6 2.28 -12.35 13.96
C GLN A 6 2.23 -13.50 14.98
N MET A 7 3.10 -13.48 15.99
CA MET A 7 3.07 -14.48 17.07
C MET A 7 1.82 -14.38 17.94
N LYS A 8 1.34 -13.15 18.26
CA LYS A 8 0.09 -12.96 19.00
C LYS A 8 -1.12 -13.44 18.20
N SER A 9 -1.17 -13.16 16.91
CA SER A 9 -2.24 -13.63 16.01
C SER A 9 -2.28 -15.17 15.95
N LYS A 10 -1.12 -15.82 15.77
CA LYS A 10 -1.02 -17.29 15.75
C LYS A 10 -1.44 -17.93 17.08
N LYS A 11 -1.07 -17.33 18.22
CA LYS A 11 -1.46 -17.83 19.54
C LYS A 11 -2.98 -17.76 19.77
N SER A 12 -3.64 -16.73 19.26
CA SER A 12 -5.09 -16.58 19.27
C SER A 12 -5.79 -17.65 18.40
N MET A 13 -5.25 -17.91 17.20
CA MET A 13 -5.76 -18.96 16.31
C MET A 13 -5.65 -20.36 16.91
N VAL A 14 -4.54 -20.69 17.56
CA VAL A 14 -4.35 -22.00 18.22
C VAL A 14 -5.34 -22.17 19.39
N ARG A 15 -5.62 -21.12 20.15
CA ARG A 15 -6.67 -21.16 21.18
C ARG A 15 -8.05 -21.41 20.58
N MET A 16 -8.38 -20.72 19.51
CA MET A 16 -9.64 -20.88 18.78
C MET A 16 -9.80 -22.31 18.24
N SER A 17 -8.74 -22.93 17.74
CA SER A 17 -8.74 -24.31 17.27
C SER A 17 -9.05 -25.33 18.40
N ARG A 18 -8.54 -25.10 19.60
CA ARG A 18 -8.83 -25.96 20.78
C ARG A 18 -10.27 -25.84 21.26
N MET A 19 -10.89 -24.68 21.05
CA MET A 19 -12.29 -24.41 21.45
C MET A 19 -13.29 -24.88 20.39
N SER A 20 -12.82 -25.28 19.21
CA SER A 20 -13.67 -25.68 18.07
C SER A 20 -14.61 -26.87 18.39
N GLY A 21 -14.17 -27.80 19.25
CA GLY A 21 -14.99 -28.93 19.67
C GLY A 21 -16.26 -28.49 20.42
N LYS A 22 -16.09 -27.63 21.43
CA LYS A 22 -17.22 -27.09 22.20
C LYS A 22 -18.13 -26.19 21.35
N MET A 23 -17.55 -25.43 20.43
CA MET A 23 -18.33 -24.62 19.47
C MET A 23 -19.22 -25.48 18.57
N GLN A 24 -18.69 -26.62 18.09
CA GLN A 24 -19.49 -27.58 17.31
C GLN A 24 -20.62 -28.19 18.10
N GLU A 25 -20.42 -28.49 19.38
CA GLU A 25 -21.49 -28.97 20.27
C GLU A 25 -22.59 -27.93 20.45
N ILE A 26 -22.25 -26.67 20.69
CA ILE A 26 -23.22 -25.56 20.78
C ILE A 26 -23.99 -25.42 19.47
N GLN A 27 -23.29 -25.45 18.32
CA GLN A 27 -23.93 -25.36 17.02
C GLN A 27 -24.90 -26.53 16.75
N LYS A 28 -24.51 -27.75 17.11
CA LYS A 28 -25.38 -28.93 16.96
C LYS A 28 -26.61 -28.87 17.90
N LYS A 29 -26.38 -28.41 19.13
CA LYS A 29 -27.45 -28.35 20.16
C LYS A 29 -28.50 -27.30 19.83
N TYR A 30 -28.11 -26.19 19.24
CA TYR A 30 -28.99 -25.05 18.94
C TYR A 30 -29.20 -24.84 17.43
N ALA A 31 -29.02 -25.86 16.60
CA ALA A 31 -29.12 -25.78 15.13
C ALA A 31 -30.45 -25.17 14.65
N ASN A 32 -31.53 -25.36 15.38
CA ASN A 32 -32.86 -24.87 15.04
C ASN A 32 -33.20 -23.49 15.63
N ASN A 33 -32.31 -22.88 16.41
CA ASN A 33 -32.54 -21.59 17.03
C ASN A 33 -31.31 -20.71 17.02
N GLN A 34 -31.16 -19.93 15.93
CA GLN A 34 -30.00 -19.07 15.68
C GLN A 34 -29.74 -18.03 16.77
N LEU A 35 -30.83 -17.48 17.39
CA LEU A 35 -30.71 -16.50 18.46
C LEU A 35 -30.08 -17.10 19.73
N LYS A 36 -30.59 -18.26 20.16
CA LYS A 36 -30.01 -18.99 21.30
C LYS A 36 -28.60 -19.48 21.03
N MET A 37 -28.30 -19.88 19.81
CA MET A 37 -26.95 -20.29 19.40
C MET A 37 -25.98 -19.11 19.54
N GLN A 38 -26.36 -17.92 19.11
CA GLN A 38 -25.52 -16.72 19.24
C GLN A 38 -25.32 -16.31 20.70
N GLU A 39 -26.37 -16.35 21.53
CA GLU A 39 -26.27 -16.05 22.94
C GLU A 39 -25.34 -17.02 23.69
N GLU A 40 -25.48 -18.31 23.46
CA GLU A 40 -24.63 -19.34 24.09
C GLU A 40 -23.19 -19.29 23.60
N MET A 41 -22.97 -18.98 22.33
CA MET A 41 -21.63 -18.72 21.81
C MET A 41 -20.99 -17.48 22.44
N GLN A 42 -21.77 -16.41 22.61
CA GLN A 42 -21.27 -15.18 23.21
C GLN A 42 -20.94 -15.37 24.70
N LYS A 43 -21.76 -16.12 25.45
CA LYS A 43 -21.49 -16.51 26.85
C LYS A 43 -20.24 -17.37 26.95
N PHE A 44 -20.10 -18.36 26.07
CA PHE A 44 -18.94 -19.23 26.02
C PHE A 44 -17.63 -18.43 25.77
N TYR A 45 -17.66 -17.44 24.87
CA TYR A 45 -16.52 -16.56 24.65
C TYR A 45 -16.18 -15.71 25.89
N GLN A 46 -17.20 -15.24 26.61
CA GLN A 46 -17.01 -14.46 27.84
C GLN A 46 -16.45 -15.32 28.98
N GLU A 47 -16.96 -16.55 29.17
CA GLU A 47 -16.53 -17.50 30.21
C GLU A 47 -15.06 -17.92 30.00
N GLU A 48 -14.66 -18.19 28.77
CA GLU A 48 -13.28 -18.56 28.41
C GLU A 48 -12.34 -17.33 28.31
N GLY A 49 -12.86 -16.12 28.58
CA GLY A 49 -12.08 -14.87 28.48
C GLY A 49 -11.52 -14.65 27.07
N PHE A 50 -12.18 -15.24 26.07
CA PHE A 50 -11.75 -15.14 24.68
C PHE A 50 -12.53 -14.03 23.96
N ASN A 51 -11.81 -13.00 23.54
CA ASN A 51 -12.38 -11.98 22.69
C ASN A 51 -12.00 -12.28 21.22
N PRO A 52 -12.94 -12.78 20.39
CA PRO A 52 -12.65 -13.13 18.99
C PRO A 52 -12.21 -11.91 18.19
N MET A 53 -12.63 -10.70 18.58
CA MET A 53 -12.21 -9.47 17.95
C MET A 53 -10.74 -9.12 18.22
N SER A 54 -10.15 -9.58 19.34
CA SER A 54 -8.74 -9.28 19.64
C SER A 54 -7.77 -9.96 18.66
N GLY A 55 -8.12 -11.12 18.13
CA GLY A 55 -7.32 -11.84 17.14
C GLY A 55 -7.36 -11.21 15.75
N CYS A 56 -8.54 -10.80 15.30
CA CYS A 56 -8.69 -10.18 13.99
C CYS A 56 -8.22 -8.72 13.97
N LEU A 57 -8.33 -7.98 15.09
CA LEU A 57 -7.84 -6.61 15.19
C LEU A 57 -6.34 -6.50 14.88
N TRP A 58 -5.56 -7.49 15.32
CA TRP A 58 -4.14 -7.57 15.02
C TRP A 58 -3.83 -7.86 13.55
N SER A 59 -4.74 -8.53 12.85
CA SER A 59 -4.64 -8.77 11.41
C SER A 59 -4.90 -7.50 10.60
N PHE A 60 -5.68 -6.55 11.11
CA PHE A 60 -5.96 -5.28 10.46
C PHE A 60 -4.90 -4.20 10.72
N LEU A 61 -4.00 -4.41 11.69
CA LEU A 61 -2.94 -3.44 12.02
C LEU A 61 -2.04 -3.06 10.82
N PRO A 62 -1.69 -3.96 9.89
CA PRO A 62 -0.92 -3.61 8.70
C PRO A 62 -1.65 -2.68 7.72
N LEU A 63 -3.00 -2.68 7.73
CA LEU A 63 -3.80 -1.89 6.78
C LEU A 63 -3.52 -0.38 6.84
N PRO A 64 -3.53 0.28 8.01
CA PRO A 64 -3.20 1.71 8.09
C PRO A 64 -1.78 2.02 7.61
N ILE A 65 -0.84 1.10 7.88
CA ILE A 65 0.56 1.25 7.44
C ILE A 65 0.66 1.14 5.93
N LEU A 66 0.00 0.14 5.32
CA LEU A 66 -0.06 -0.02 3.87
C LEU A 66 -0.75 1.16 3.20
N MET A 67 -1.82 1.69 3.82
CA MET A 67 -2.51 2.87 3.32
C MET A 67 -1.60 4.10 3.33
N ALA A 68 -0.84 4.31 4.42
CA ALA A 68 0.12 5.40 4.51
C ALA A 68 1.24 5.25 3.46
N LEU A 69 1.80 4.05 3.31
CA LEU A 69 2.80 3.76 2.28
C LEU A 69 2.25 3.98 0.86
N TYR A 70 1.00 3.57 0.62
CA TYR A 70 0.33 3.79 -0.66
C TYR A 70 0.27 5.28 -1.01
N TYR A 71 -0.11 6.16 -0.06
CA TYR A 71 -0.13 7.60 -0.29
C TYR A 71 1.26 8.18 -0.52
N ILE A 72 2.27 7.74 0.21
CA ILE A 72 3.66 8.19 0.04
C ILE A 72 4.18 7.83 -1.35
N ILE A 73 3.89 6.63 -1.83
CA ILE A 73 4.34 6.17 -3.16
C ILE A 73 3.59 6.93 -4.26
N ARG A 74 2.28 7.07 -4.11
CA ARG A 74 1.42 7.70 -5.12
C ARG A 74 1.65 9.21 -5.25
N GLU A 75 1.85 9.88 -4.12
CA GLU A 75 1.97 11.34 -4.04
C GLU A 75 3.26 11.74 -3.30
N PRO A 76 4.44 11.44 -3.87
CA PRO A 76 5.72 11.60 -3.18
C PRO A 76 6.05 13.06 -2.88
N ILE A 77 5.65 14.01 -3.72
CA ILE A 77 5.92 15.43 -3.50
C ILE A 77 5.17 15.93 -2.27
N VAL A 78 3.94 15.48 -2.05
CA VAL A 78 3.10 15.93 -0.93
C VAL A 78 3.42 15.21 0.37
N TYR A 79 3.66 13.88 0.34
CA TYR A 79 3.75 13.07 1.56
C TYR A 79 5.16 12.61 1.92
N PHE A 80 6.09 12.61 0.98
CA PHE A 80 7.47 12.17 1.23
C PHE A 80 8.44 13.35 1.32
N MET A 81 8.30 14.37 0.45
CA MET A 81 9.15 15.54 0.46
C MET A 81 8.75 16.51 1.59
N ASN A 82 9.73 17.21 2.14
CA ASN A 82 9.52 18.06 3.31
C ASN A 82 9.32 19.54 2.93
N PHE A 83 8.12 19.91 2.55
CA PHE A 83 7.73 21.28 2.25
C PHE A 83 6.95 21.98 3.38
N GLY A 84 6.91 21.39 4.59
CA GLY A 84 6.24 21.97 5.74
C GLY A 84 4.74 21.70 5.82
N GLY A 85 4.21 20.75 5.03
CA GLY A 85 2.83 20.29 5.11
C GLY A 85 2.18 20.04 3.75
N LYS A 86 0.97 19.50 3.81
CA LYS A 86 0.22 19.08 2.61
C LYS A 86 -0.04 20.25 1.65
N ASP A 87 -0.45 21.39 2.17
CA ASP A 87 -0.81 22.55 1.33
C ASP A 87 0.41 23.15 0.63
N ALA A 88 1.55 23.20 1.33
CA ALA A 88 2.81 23.62 0.74
C ALA A 88 3.29 22.62 -0.32
N GLY A 89 3.18 21.31 -0.06
CA GLY A 89 3.47 20.28 -1.05
C GLY A 89 2.60 20.39 -2.30
N LEU A 90 1.30 20.65 -2.15
CA LEU A 90 0.40 20.89 -3.29
C LEU A 90 0.75 22.16 -4.08
N ALA A 91 1.18 23.22 -3.41
CA ALA A 91 1.66 24.43 -4.08
C ALA A 91 2.89 24.14 -4.95
N VAL A 92 3.83 23.35 -4.44
CA VAL A 92 5.02 22.90 -5.20
C VAL A 92 4.63 22.01 -6.39
N VAL A 93 3.67 21.11 -6.22
CA VAL A 93 3.14 20.28 -7.33
C VAL A 93 2.56 21.17 -8.43
N ASN A 94 1.76 22.18 -8.08
CA ASN A 94 1.17 23.08 -9.05
C ASN A 94 2.21 23.97 -9.75
N ALA A 95 3.22 24.45 -9.02
CA ALA A 95 4.33 25.19 -9.60
C ALA A 95 5.14 24.33 -10.58
N ALA A 96 5.48 23.09 -10.18
CA ALA A 96 6.18 22.14 -11.04
C ALA A 96 5.37 21.79 -12.30
N ARG A 97 4.06 21.57 -12.16
CA ARG A 97 3.15 21.33 -13.29
C ARG A 97 3.15 22.51 -14.27
N SER A 98 2.95 23.73 -13.78
CA SER A 98 2.94 24.93 -14.62
C SER A 98 4.26 25.15 -15.34
N LEU A 99 5.39 24.83 -14.72
CA LEU A 99 6.72 24.90 -15.33
C LEU A 99 6.87 23.90 -16.47
N ILE A 100 6.46 22.64 -16.27
CA ILE A 100 6.52 21.56 -17.25
C ILE A 100 5.62 21.88 -18.45
N GLU A 101 4.38 22.30 -18.20
CA GLU A 101 3.42 22.70 -19.25
C GLU A 101 3.91 23.94 -20.02
N GLY A 102 4.49 24.91 -19.32
CA GLY A 102 5.11 26.10 -19.94
C GLY A 102 6.30 25.77 -20.83
N ALA A 103 7.01 24.69 -20.54
CA ALA A 103 8.09 24.16 -21.40
C ALA A 103 7.56 23.32 -22.58
N GLY A 104 6.25 23.12 -22.71
CA GLY A 104 5.63 22.32 -23.77
C GLY A 104 5.80 20.80 -23.60
N ILE A 105 6.09 20.35 -22.36
CA ILE A 105 6.28 18.94 -22.05
C ILE A 105 4.94 18.36 -21.57
N GLU A 106 4.50 17.25 -22.17
CA GLU A 106 3.29 16.55 -21.76
C GLU A 106 3.56 15.65 -20.55
N ILE A 107 2.75 15.75 -19.51
CA ILE A 107 2.82 14.90 -18.35
C ILE A 107 2.04 13.62 -18.63
N VAL A 108 2.73 12.57 -19.04
CA VAL A 108 2.12 11.25 -19.30
C VAL A 108 2.17 10.43 -18.03
N ALA A 109 1.01 10.20 -17.42
CA ALA A 109 0.88 9.40 -16.22
C ALA A 109 -0.48 8.69 -16.15
N SER A 110 -0.53 7.56 -15.46
CA SER A 110 -1.79 6.94 -15.10
C SER A 110 -2.57 7.82 -14.12
N PRO A 111 -3.92 7.85 -14.16
CA PRO A 111 -4.71 8.66 -13.24
C PRO A 111 -4.33 8.44 -11.77
N GLY A 112 -3.98 9.52 -11.10
CA GLY A 112 -3.58 9.50 -9.68
C GLY A 112 -2.10 9.21 -9.42
N TYR A 113 -1.26 9.03 -10.45
CA TYR A 113 0.20 8.84 -10.33
C TYR A 113 0.99 9.99 -10.95
N GLU A 114 0.34 11.13 -11.19
CA GLU A 114 0.91 12.29 -11.85
C GLU A 114 2.13 12.86 -11.12
N GLN A 115 2.16 12.82 -9.78
CA GLN A 115 3.28 13.35 -9.01
C GLN A 115 4.58 12.56 -9.24
N ILE A 116 4.49 11.26 -9.55
CA ILE A 116 5.66 10.45 -9.93
C ILE A 116 6.24 10.95 -11.25
N ALA A 117 5.38 11.15 -12.25
CA ALA A 117 5.83 11.68 -13.56
C ALA A 117 6.39 13.09 -13.42
N ILE A 118 5.73 13.98 -12.68
CA ILE A 118 6.20 15.33 -12.39
C ILE A 118 7.57 15.31 -11.74
N SER A 119 7.75 14.50 -10.67
CA SER A 119 9.04 14.43 -9.97
C SER A 119 10.15 13.90 -10.86
N ASN A 120 9.87 12.92 -11.72
CA ASN A 120 10.84 12.40 -12.67
C ASN A 120 11.27 13.43 -13.73
N ILE A 121 10.30 14.18 -14.28
CA ILE A 121 10.59 15.24 -15.26
C ILE A 121 11.40 16.37 -14.60
N ILE A 122 11.00 16.83 -13.40
CA ILE A 122 11.74 17.87 -12.67
C ILE A 122 13.17 17.39 -12.37
N ASN A 123 13.35 16.17 -11.89
CA ASN A 123 14.67 15.62 -11.58
C ASN A 123 15.60 15.58 -12.81
N SER A 124 15.04 15.32 -13.98
CA SER A 124 15.84 15.15 -15.21
C SER A 124 16.08 16.43 -15.98
N GLN A 125 15.15 17.40 -15.92
CA GLN A 125 15.17 18.55 -16.85
C GLN A 125 15.20 19.92 -16.17
N PHE A 126 14.87 20.03 -14.87
CA PHE A 126 14.72 21.29 -14.17
C PHE A 126 15.56 21.37 -12.87
N PRO A 127 16.90 21.33 -12.95
CA PRO A 127 17.76 21.40 -11.77
C PRO A 127 17.62 22.72 -11.00
N ASP A 128 17.31 23.81 -11.69
CA ASP A 128 17.11 25.14 -11.07
C ASP A 128 15.88 25.14 -10.16
N PHE A 129 14.81 24.48 -10.58
CA PHE A 129 13.61 24.33 -9.74
C PHE A 129 13.91 23.57 -8.45
N ILE A 130 14.78 22.56 -8.51
CA ILE A 130 15.22 21.79 -7.34
C ILE A 130 16.01 22.68 -6.38
N ALA A 131 16.88 23.53 -6.91
CA ALA A 131 17.69 24.46 -6.11
C ALA A 131 16.83 25.50 -5.36
N GLU A 132 15.71 25.93 -5.95
CA GLU A 132 14.75 26.85 -5.33
C GLU A 132 13.88 26.18 -4.26
N HIS A 133 13.80 24.83 -4.25
CA HIS A 133 12.95 24.06 -3.34
C HIS A 133 13.77 23.12 -2.45
N PRO A 134 14.39 23.60 -1.35
CA PRO A 134 15.32 22.82 -0.53
C PRO A 134 14.69 21.58 0.14
N GLY A 135 13.37 21.48 0.16
CA GLY A 135 12.64 20.29 0.59
C GLY A 135 12.52 19.20 -0.48
N TRP A 136 12.97 19.46 -1.70
CA TRP A 136 12.91 18.50 -2.79
C TRP A 136 13.88 17.33 -2.57
N VAL A 137 13.38 16.11 -2.81
CA VAL A 137 14.18 14.89 -2.73
C VAL A 137 14.25 14.28 -4.13
N ASN A 138 15.46 14.08 -4.62
CA ASN A 138 15.67 13.36 -5.87
C ASN A 138 15.41 11.87 -5.66
N ILE A 139 14.26 11.39 -6.14
CA ILE A 139 13.87 9.97 -6.04
C ILE A 139 14.30 9.28 -7.34
N ASP A 140 15.15 8.26 -7.21
CA ASP A 140 15.48 7.39 -8.33
C ASP A 140 14.42 6.28 -8.44
N TYR A 141 13.74 6.24 -9.56
CA TYR A 141 12.71 5.24 -9.86
C TYR A 141 13.26 4.01 -10.57
N HIS A 142 14.58 3.86 -10.67
CA HIS A 142 15.21 2.67 -11.23
C HIS A 142 15.62 1.71 -10.12
N PHE A 143 15.18 0.47 -10.23
CA PHE A 143 15.54 -0.58 -9.28
C PHE A 143 15.98 -1.83 -10.03
N LEU A 144 17.21 -2.28 -9.80
CA LEU A 144 17.81 -3.44 -10.47
C LEU A 144 17.73 -3.38 -12.01
N GLY A 145 17.84 -2.18 -12.59
CA GLY A 145 17.72 -1.96 -14.04
C GLY A 145 16.29 -1.95 -14.57
N ILE A 146 15.30 -1.97 -13.67
CA ILE A 146 13.89 -1.86 -14.01
C ILE A 146 13.44 -0.43 -13.73
N ASP A 147 12.81 0.21 -14.71
CA ASP A 147 12.14 1.49 -14.53
C ASP A 147 10.75 1.27 -13.93
N LEU A 148 10.59 1.68 -12.65
CA LEU A 148 9.35 1.50 -11.88
C LEU A 148 8.22 2.45 -12.31
N ILE A 149 8.49 3.44 -13.15
CA ILE A 149 7.48 4.36 -13.70
C ILE A 149 6.69 3.68 -14.82
N GLN A 150 7.33 2.76 -15.55
CA GLN A 150 6.71 2.07 -16.66
C GLN A 150 5.72 1.01 -16.17
N THR A 151 4.55 0.97 -16.80
CA THR A 151 3.62 -0.14 -16.57
C THR A 151 4.16 -1.41 -17.22
N PRO A 152 3.89 -2.62 -16.65
CA PRO A 152 4.33 -3.87 -17.27
C PRO A 152 3.87 -4.01 -18.72
N TRP A 153 2.70 -3.46 -19.05
CA TRP A 153 2.15 -3.49 -20.41
C TRP A 153 2.92 -2.59 -21.39
N SER A 154 3.33 -1.39 -20.96
CA SER A 154 4.16 -0.51 -21.79
C SER A 154 5.56 -1.08 -22.02
N ALA A 155 6.11 -1.76 -21.01
CA ALA A 155 7.37 -2.46 -21.12
C ALA A 155 7.30 -3.61 -22.14
N VAL A 156 6.18 -4.35 -22.20
CA VAL A 156 5.95 -5.42 -23.19
C VAL A 156 5.77 -4.87 -24.60
N SER A 157 5.06 -3.76 -24.77
CA SER A 157 4.84 -3.15 -26.10
C SER A 157 6.15 -2.61 -26.71
N SER A 158 7.11 -2.19 -25.86
CA SER A 158 8.45 -1.77 -26.32
C SER A 158 9.38 -2.95 -26.65
N LEU A 159 8.97 -4.19 -26.33
CA LEU A 159 9.74 -5.41 -26.62
C LEU A 159 9.90 -5.71 -28.11
N SER A 160 9.11 -5.09 -28.98
CA SER A 160 9.25 -5.24 -30.43
C SER A 160 10.61 -4.73 -30.96
N THR A 161 11.34 -3.98 -30.16
CA THR A 161 12.61 -3.33 -30.55
C THR A 161 13.84 -3.80 -29.77
N GLY A 162 13.71 -4.72 -28.80
CA GLY A 162 14.84 -5.28 -28.06
C GLY A 162 14.41 -5.96 -26.78
N ILE A 163 14.62 -7.27 -26.73
CA ILE A 163 14.31 -8.10 -25.55
C ILE A 163 15.23 -7.68 -24.41
N THR A 164 14.73 -6.85 -23.50
CA THR A 164 15.39 -6.64 -22.22
C THR A 164 14.89 -7.69 -21.23
N LEU A 165 15.79 -8.47 -20.64
CA LEU A 165 15.50 -9.47 -19.60
C LEU A 165 14.65 -8.91 -18.43
N ALA A 166 14.74 -7.61 -18.20
CA ALA A 166 13.95 -6.89 -17.19
C ALA A 166 12.44 -6.90 -17.46
N ALA A 167 12.01 -6.77 -18.71
CA ALA A 167 10.58 -6.78 -19.07
C ALA A 167 9.98 -8.19 -18.89
N VAL A 168 10.76 -9.25 -19.18
CA VAL A 168 10.33 -10.63 -18.98
C VAL A 168 10.19 -10.96 -17.48
N GLY A 169 11.06 -10.42 -16.63
CA GLY A 169 11.02 -10.61 -15.18
C GLY A 169 9.74 -10.05 -14.54
N LEU A 170 9.24 -8.91 -15.02
CA LEU A 170 8.00 -8.30 -14.51
C LEU A 170 6.73 -9.10 -14.85
N ILE A 171 6.74 -9.88 -15.92
CA ILE A 171 5.59 -10.70 -16.35
C ILE A 171 5.56 -12.04 -15.59
N LEU A 172 6.72 -12.52 -15.12
CA LEU A 172 6.86 -13.81 -14.46
C LEU A 172 6.70 -13.75 -12.93
N ILE A 173 6.47 -12.57 -12.34
CA ILE A 173 6.12 -12.46 -10.93
C ILE A 173 4.62 -12.76 -10.80
N PRO A 174 4.21 -13.97 -10.36
CA PRO A 174 2.81 -14.25 -10.15
C PRO A 174 2.30 -13.44 -8.97
N ILE A 175 1.15 -12.83 -9.16
CA ILE A 175 0.36 -12.16 -8.12
C ILE A 175 -0.11 -13.17 -7.08
#